data_7d8a632a6fab6640575b0fd6532627d0
#
_entry.id   7d8a632a6fab6640575b0fd6532627d0
#
_cell.length_a   1.000
_cell.length_b   1.000
_cell.length_c   1.000
_cell.angle_alpha   90.00
_cell.angle_beta   90.00
_cell.angle_gamma   90.00
#
_symmetry.space_group_name_H-M   'P 1'
#
loop_
_entity.id
_entity.type
_entity.pdbx_description
1 polymer ?
#
loop_
_entity_poly.entity_id
_entity_poly.type
_entity_poly.pdbx_seq_one_letter_code
_entity_poly.pdbx_strand_id
1 'polypeptide(L)'
;MIYKLGDFDKIYQNIISLLEIFYRVVIMQKMHKQYKFLNLLFLGPRMPITAKISILHRISGVLLLVCLPCLLFMVHQLKNDTSYYSYLVGSDMGYFYKLVLTIFMWAILHHLFAGIRHLLLDLHIGIRKSCANSSAWIVLIITLAVTAVMAYLIWY
;
A
#
# COMPACT_ATOMS: atom_id res chain seq x y z
N MET A 1 18.24 -29.15 -10.98
CA MET A 1 18.35 -28.02 -11.92
C MET A 1 18.76 -26.82 -11.07
N ILE A 2 20.05 -26.50 -11.06
CA ILE A 2 20.68 -25.52 -10.16
C ILE A 2 20.43 -24.15 -10.80
N TYR A 3 19.46 -23.40 -10.27
CA TYR A 3 19.34 -21.98 -10.59
C TYR A 3 20.56 -21.27 -10.00
N LYS A 4 21.36 -20.64 -10.89
CA LYS A 4 22.58 -19.92 -10.53
C LYS A 4 22.26 -18.84 -9.48
N LEU A 5 22.91 -18.91 -8.32
CA LEU A 5 22.90 -17.84 -7.29
C LEU A 5 23.17 -16.44 -7.87
N GLY A 6 23.85 -16.34 -9.02
CA GLY A 6 24.15 -15.06 -9.66
C GLY A 6 22.97 -14.24 -10.19
N ASP A 7 21.80 -14.85 -10.40
CA ASP A 7 20.61 -14.11 -10.84
C ASP A 7 19.88 -13.43 -9.68
N PHE A 8 19.97 -13.99 -8.47
CA PHE A 8 19.44 -13.38 -7.25
C PHE A 8 20.22 -12.12 -6.85
N ASP A 9 21.55 -12.16 -6.97
CA ASP A 9 22.39 -10.99 -6.66
C ASP A 9 22.10 -9.83 -7.62
N LYS A 10 21.83 -10.11 -8.90
CA LYS A 10 21.44 -9.07 -9.86
C LYS A 10 20.07 -8.46 -9.55
N ILE A 11 19.10 -9.30 -9.18
CA ILE A 11 17.75 -8.81 -8.79
C ILE A 11 17.86 -7.96 -7.52
N TYR A 12 18.63 -8.41 -6.53
CA TYR A 12 18.85 -7.70 -5.28
C TYR A 12 19.55 -6.34 -5.50
N GLN A 13 20.59 -6.31 -6.34
CA GLN A 13 21.27 -5.06 -6.71
C GLN A 13 20.36 -4.10 -7.49
N ASN A 14 19.50 -4.60 -8.36
CA ASN A 14 18.53 -3.78 -9.08
C ASN A 14 17.47 -3.19 -8.13
N ILE A 15 17.02 -3.95 -7.13
CA ILE A 15 16.07 -3.45 -6.11
C ILE A 15 16.72 -2.36 -5.27
N ILE A 16 17.98 -2.55 -4.84
CA ILE A 16 18.73 -1.53 -4.08
C ILE A 16 18.90 -0.26 -4.90
N SER A 17 19.28 -0.37 -6.16
CA SER A 17 19.44 0.80 -7.03
C SER A 17 18.14 1.57 -7.25
N LEU A 18 17.01 0.86 -7.40
CA LEU A 18 15.68 1.47 -7.50
C LEU A 18 15.28 2.18 -6.20
N LEU A 19 15.58 1.60 -5.04
CA LEU A 19 15.34 2.22 -3.74
C LEU A 19 16.20 3.45 -3.53
N GLU A 20 17.47 3.44 -3.97
CA GLU A 20 18.34 4.62 -3.93
C GLU A 20 17.85 5.75 -4.84
N ILE A 21 17.41 5.42 -6.07
CA ILE A 21 16.83 6.40 -7.00
C ILE A 21 15.56 7.01 -6.39
N PHE A 22 14.67 6.18 -5.85
CA PHE A 22 13.45 6.62 -5.17
C PHE A 22 13.78 7.52 -3.97
N TYR A 23 14.74 7.13 -3.12
CA TYR A 23 15.21 7.93 -1.99
C TYR A 23 15.77 9.28 -2.43
N ARG A 24 16.58 9.32 -3.49
CA ARG A 24 17.11 10.58 -4.06
C ARG A 24 16.00 11.47 -4.60
N VAL A 25 15.00 10.91 -5.31
CA VAL A 25 13.87 11.66 -5.84
C VAL A 25 13.02 12.25 -4.71
N VAL A 26 12.74 11.46 -3.65
CA VAL A 26 11.99 11.92 -2.47
C VAL A 26 12.75 13.01 -1.71
N ILE A 27 14.07 12.88 -1.56
CA ILE A 27 14.91 13.90 -0.89
C ILE A 27 15.02 15.18 -1.74
N MET A 28 15.22 15.08 -3.06
CA MET A 28 15.30 16.26 -3.92
C MET A 28 13.98 17.05 -3.93
N GLN A 29 12.82 16.37 -3.86
CA GLN A 29 11.54 17.06 -3.68
C GLN A 29 11.44 17.77 -2.32
N LYS A 30 12.12 17.25 -1.27
CA LYS A 30 12.14 17.86 0.06
C LYS A 30 13.03 19.11 0.14
N MET A 31 14.06 19.19 -0.69
CA MET A 31 15.02 20.33 -0.66
C MET A 31 14.51 21.60 -1.35
N HIS A 32 13.44 21.54 -2.12
CA HIS A 32 13.02 22.68 -2.97
C HIS A 32 11.89 23.53 -2.41
N LYS A 33 11.54 23.48 -1.13
CA LYS A 33 10.84 24.58 -0.42
C LYS A 33 10.67 24.25 1.07
N GLN A 34 11.32 25.03 1.91
CA GLN A 34 10.96 25.11 3.33
C GLN A 34 9.57 25.75 3.49
N TYR A 35 8.51 24.93 3.43
CA TYR A 35 7.21 25.38 3.90
C TYR A 35 7.16 25.28 5.41
N LYS A 36 7.27 26.41 6.09
CA LYS A 36 7.30 26.56 7.56
C LYS A 36 6.03 26.08 8.29
N PHE A 37 5.01 25.54 7.62
CA PHE A 37 3.69 25.32 8.24
C PHE A 37 2.93 24.07 7.75
N LEU A 38 3.58 22.95 7.52
CA LEU A 38 2.86 21.69 7.29
C LEU A 38 2.97 20.77 8.50
N ASN A 39 2.36 21.15 9.59
CA ASN A 39 2.08 20.24 10.68
C ASN A 39 0.87 19.38 10.28
N LEU A 40 1.13 18.29 9.51
CA LEU A 40 0.12 17.36 8.97
C LEU A 40 -0.77 16.78 10.08
N LEU A 41 -0.23 16.59 11.28
CA LEU A 41 -0.98 16.11 12.44
C LEU A 41 -2.03 17.13 12.91
N PHE A 42 -1.71 18.42 12.83
CA PHE A 42 -2.67 19.48 13.23
C PHE A 42 -3.66 19.82 12.12
N LEU A 43 -3.23 19.72 10.87
CA LEU A 43 -4.06 20.02 9.69
C LEU A 43 -4.98 18.84 9.31
N GLY A 44 -4.56 17.59 9.59
CA GLY A 44 -5.27 16.39 9.19
C GLY A 44 -6.76 16.32 9.53
N PRO A 45 -7.18 16.63 10.78
CA PRO A 45 -8.61 16.65 11.15
C PRO A 45 -9.43 17.68 10.38
N ARG A 46 -8.83 18.82 10.03
CA ARG A 46 -9.49 19.96 9.36
C ARG A 46 -9.50 19.87 7.84
N MET A 47 -8.76 18.92 7.27
CA MET A 47 -8.73 18.71 5.81
C MET A 47 -10.05 18.17 5.26
N PRO A 48 -10.48 18.61 4.04
CA PRO A 48 -11.61 18.02 3.36
C PRO A 48 -11.34 16.54 3.07
N ILE A 49 -12.41 15.74 3.01
CA ILE A 49 -12.31 14.28 2.79
C ILE A 49 -11.56 13.92 1.49
N THR A 50 -11.70 14.73 0.45
CA THR A 50 -11.00 14.56 -0.82
C THR A 50 -9.47 14.60 -0.66
N ALA A 51 -8.97 15.52 0.16
CA ALA A 51 -7.54 15.62 0.47
C ALA A 51 -7.05 14.41 1.31
N LYS A 52 -7.86 13.95 2.28
CA LYS A 52 -7.56 12.76 3.06
C LYS A 52 -7.41 11.52 2.19
N ILE A 53 -8.33 11.29 1.25
CA ILE A 53 -8.25 10.17 0.30
C ILE A 53 -6.98 10.25 -0.56
N SER A 54 -6.61 11.45 -1.02
CA SER A 54 -5.37 11.62 -1.80
C SER A 54 -4.11 11.27 -0.99
N ILE A 55 -4.06 11.65 0.29
CA ILE A 55 -2.94 11.28 1.16
C ILE A 55 -2.92 9.78 1.43
N LEU A 56 -4.07 9.17 1.75
CA LEU A 56 -4.19 7.73 1.96
C LEU A 56 -3.82 6.92 0.72
N HIS A 57 -4.17 7.40 -0.48
CA HIS A 57 -3.76 6.79 -1.74
C HIS A 57 -2.23 6.77 -1.89
N ARG A 58 -1.54 7.86 -1.55
CA ARG A 58 -0.06 7.90 -1.57
C ARG A 58 0.55 6.97 -0.53
N ILE A 59 0.01 6.95 0.69
CA ILE A 59 0.46 6.06 1.77
C ILE A 59 0.28 4.59 1.36
N SER A 60 -0.88 4.23 0.82
CA SER A 60 -1.13 2.87 0.34
C SER A 60 -0.18 2.47 -0.79
N GLY A 61 0.16 3.38 -1.72
CA GLY A 61 1.14 3.13 -2.76
C GLY A 61 2.54 2.84 -2.22
N VAL A 62 3.00 3.60 -1.23
CA VAL A 62 4.29 3.36 -0.55
C VAL A 62 4.27 2.02 0.20
N LEU A 63 3.18 1.71 0.90
CA LEU A 63 3.02 0.43 1.58
C LEU A 63 3.10 -0.74 0.59
N LEU A 64 2.43 -0.65 -0.56
CA LEU A 64 2.48 -1.68 -1.59
C LEU A 64 3.91 -1.88 -2.12
N LEU A 65 4.64 -0.81 -2.37
CA LEU A 65 6.03 -0.89 -2.83
C LEU A 65 6.92 -1.63 -1.83
N VAL A 66 6.75 -1.35 -0.53
CA VAL A 66 7.56 -1.98 0.53
C VAL A 66 7.11 -3.42 0.81
N CYS A 67 5.82 -3.69 0.81
CA CYS A 67 5.28 -5.01 1.15
C CYS A 67 5.35 -6.02 -0.01
N LEU A 68 5.38 -5.56 -1.27
CA LEU A 68 5.39 -6.45 -2.43
C LEU A 68 6.57 -7.45 -2.45
N PRO A 69 7.84 -7.02 -2.22
CA PRO A 69 8.96 -7.96 -2.14
C PRO A 69 8.80 -9.01 -1.02
N CYS A 70 8.30 -8.59 0.14
CA CYS A 70 8.04 -9.50 1.26
C CYS A 70 6.96 -10.53 0.93
N LEU A 71 5.90 -10.10 0.23
CA LEU A 71 4.83 -10.99 -0.22
C LEU A 71 5.36 -12.01 -1.24
N LEU A 72 6.13 -11.57 -2.22
CA LEU A 72 6.74 -12.45 -3.23
C LEU A 72 7.66 -13.49 -2.57
N PHE A 73 8.46 -13.08 -1.60
CA PHE A 73 9.29 -14.00 -0.82
C PHE A 73 8.43 -15.03 -0.07
N MET A 74 7.36 -14.60 0.57
CA MET A 74 6.45 -15.49 1.30
C MET A 74 5.77 -16.50 0.37
N VAL A 75 5.29 -16.06 -0.80
CA VAL A 75 4.68 -16.93 -1.81
C VAL A 75 5.71 -17.95 -2.34
N HIS A 76 6.96 -17.52 -2.55
CA HIS A 76 8.04 -18.41 -2.96
C HIS A 76 8.31 -19.52 -1.92
N GLN A 77 8.37 -19.18 -0.63
CA GLN A 77 8.56 -20.14 0.44
C GLN A 77 7.39 -21.13 0.55
N LEU A 78 6.16 -20.63 0.49
CA LEU A 78 4.95 -21.47 0.53
C LEU A 78 4.90 -22.49 -0.63
N LYS A 79 5.42 -22.13 -1.80
CA LYS A 79 5.48 -23.02 -2.97
C LYS A 79 6.53 -24.12 -2.80
N ASN A 80 7.64 -23.83 -2.13
CA ASN A 80 8.79 -24.75 -2.05
C ASN A 80 8.75 -25.65 -0.81
N ASP A 81 8.07 -25.24 0.25
CA ASP A 81 8.00 -25.95 1.51
C ASP A 81 6.58 -25.92 2.11
N THR A 82 5.90 -27.05 2.03
CA THR A 82 4.55 -27.21 2.61
C THR A 82 4.55 -27.15 4.14
N SER A 83 5.68 -27.43 4.80
CA SER A 83 5.81 -27.32 6.25
C SER A 83 5.82 -25.86 6.70
N TYR A 84 6.25 -24.95 5.83
CA TYR A 84 6.24 -23.52 6.09
C TYR A 84 4.83 -22.96 6.33
N TYR A 85 3.81 -23.49 5.65
CA TYR A 85 2.42 -23.13 5.90
C TYR A 85 1.97 -23.51 7.32
N SER A 86 2.25 -24.74 7.74
CA SER A 86 1.90 -25.19 9.09
C SER A 86 2.64 -24.42 10.19
N TYR A 87 3.89 -24.04 9.92
CA TYR A 87 4.66 -23.14 10.79
C TYR A 87 4.02 -21.76 10.89
N LEU A 88 3.60 -21.16 9.77
CA LEU A 88 2.94 -19.86 9.76
C LEU A 88 1.61 -19.84 10.50
N VAL A 89 0.81 -20.89 10.34
CA VAL A 89 -0.53 -20.97 10.94
C VAL A 89 -0.48 -21.39 12.41
N GLY A 90 0.47 -22.24 12.80
CA GLY A 90 0.55 -22.83 14.13
C GLY A 90 1.40 -22.05 15.14
N SER A 91 2.10 -21.00 14.75
CA SER A 91 2.96 -20.22 15.63
C SER A 91 2.34 -18.88 16.03
N ASP A 92 2.85 -18.27 17.13
CA ASP A 92 2.48 -16.89 17.50
C ASP A 92 2.75 -15.88 16.38
N MET A 93 3.67 -16.21 15.48
CA MET A 93 3.93 -15.46 14.25
C MET A 93 2.73 -15.49 13.28
N GLY A 94 1.84 -16.47 13.37
CA GLY A 94 0.64 -16.56 12.54
C GLY A 94 -0.27 -15.33 12.68
N TYR A 95 -0.44 -14.79 13.88
CA TYR A 95 -1.19 -13.56 14.13
C TYR A 95 -0.55 -12.35 13.45
N PHE A 96 0.77 -12.26 13.52
CA PHE A 96 1.52 -11.20 12.85
C PHE A 96 1.35 -11.26 11.32
N TYR A 97 1.42 -12.46 10.72
CA TYR A 97 1.18 -12.65 9.29
C TYR A 97 -0.24 -12.27 8.87
N LYS A 98 -1.24 -12.69 9.63
CA LYS A 98 -2.64 -12.33 9.37
C LYS A 98 -2.84 -10.82 9.43
N LEU A 99 -2.21 -10.14 10.40
CA LEU A 99 -2.24 -8.69 10.51
C LEU A 99 -1.60 -8.00 9.30
N VAL A 100 -0.38 -8.42 8.91
CA VAL A 100 0.35 -7.87 7.75
C VAL A 100 -0.46 -8.09 6.47
N LEU A 101 -1.01 -9.29 6.29
CA LEU A 101 -1.84 -9.62 5.13
C LEU A 101 -3.11 -8.75 5.08
N THR A 102 -3.74 -8.51 6.22
CA THR A 102 -4.93 -7.63 6.31
C THR A 102 -4.60 -6.19 5.92
N ILE A 103 -3.47 -5.65 6.42
CA ILE A 103 -2.99 -4.30 6.07
C ILE A 103 -2.67 -4.23 4.58
N PHE A 104 -2.03 -5.24 4.03
CA PHE A 104 -1.68 -5.32 2.62
C PHE A 104 -2.95 -5.37 1.73
N MET A 105 -3.94 -6.16 2.09
CA MET A 105 -5.23 -6.21 1.40
C MET A 105 -5.94 -4.85 1.43
N TRP A 106 -5.96 -4.18 2.58
CA TRP A 106 -6.47 -2.82 2.66
C TRP A 106 -5.71 -1.86 1.73
N ALA A 107 -4.38 -1.93 1.72
CA ALA A 107 -3.56 -1.06 0.89
C ALA A 107 -3.84 -1.26 -0.61
N ILE A 108 -3.97 -2.51 -1.08
CA ILE A 108 -4.33 -2.82 -2.48
C ILE A 108 -5.70 -2.24 -2.82
N LEU A 109 -6.72 -2.53 -2.02
CA LEU A 109 -8.10 -2.13 -2.29
C LEU A 109 -8.22 -0.60 -2.26
N HIS A 110 -7.63 0.04 -1.25
CA HIS A 110 -7.67 1.50 -1.15
C HIS A 110 -6.93 2.17 -2.30
N HIS A 111 -5.74 1.67 -2.65
CA HIS A 111 -4.95 2.21 -3.76
C HIS A 111 -5.68 2.07 -5.09
N LEU A 112 -6.31 0.93 -5.33
CA LEU A 112 -7.08 0.68 -6.54
C LEU A 112 -8.29 1.61 -6.66
N PHE A 113 -9.18 1.63 -5.65
CA PHE A 113 -10.41 2.43 -5.70
C PHE A 113 -10.13 3.94 -5.69
N ALA A 114 -9.18 4.39 -4.88
CA ALA A 114 -8.76 5.78 -4.86
C ALA A 114 -8.05 6.17 -6.16
N GLY A 115 -7.25 5.28 -6.75
CA GLY A 115 -6.61 5.48 -8.04
C GLY A 115 -7.62 5.64 -9.19
N ILE A 116 -8.62 4.74 -9.27
CA ILE A 116 -9.72 4.86 -10.25
C ILE A 116 -10.43 6.20 -10.08
N ARG A 117 -10.74 6.59 -8.84
CA ARG A 117 -11.36 7.89 -8.56
C ARG A 117 -10.49 9.06 -9.04
N HIS A 118 -9.17 9.02 -8.84
CA HIS A 118 -8.27 10.08 -9.31
C HIS A 118 -8.28 10.17 -10.83
N LEU A 119 -8.22 9.04 -11.53
CA LEU A 119 -8.32 9.00 -12.99
C LEU A 119 -9.64 9.58 -13.51
N LEU A 120 -10.77 9.28 -12.86
CA LEU A 120 -12.07 9.85 -13.23
C LEU A 120 -12.10 11.37 -13.05
N LEU A 121 -11.51 11.88 -11.97
CA LEU A 121 -11.39 13.32 -11.74
C LEU A 121 -10.49 14.01 -12.78
N ASP A 122 -9.41 13.34 -13.21
CA ASP A 122 -8.52 13.85 -14.27
C ASP A 122 -9.23 13.89 -15.63
N LEU A 123 -10.16 12.97 -15.88
CA LEU A 123 -11.06 13.00 -17.03
C LEU A 123 -12.21 14.01 -16.88
N HIS A 124 -12.17 14.87 -15.87
CA HIS A 124 -13.20 15.87 -15.59
C HIS A 124 -14.58 15.28 -15.23
N ILE A 125 -14.65 14.00 -14.84
CA ILE A 125 -15.88 13.34 -14.42
C ILE A 125 -16.05 13.53 -12.90
N GLY A 126 -17.18 14.16 -12.52
CA GLY A 126 -17.53 14.33 -11.10
C GLY A 126 -16.75 15.41 -10.33
N ILE A 127 -16.20 16.42 -11.01
CA ILE A 127 -15.41 17.52 -10.42
C ILE A 127 -16.23 18.49 -9.57
N ARG A 128 -17.56 18.48 -9.63
CA ARG A 128 -18.38 19.31 -8.73
C ARG A 128 -18.04 18.97 -7.28
N LYS A 129 -17.89 19.97 -6.42
CA LYS A 129 -17.49 19.81 -5.02
C LYS A 129 -18.34 18.79 -4.26
N SER A 130 -19.66 18.76 -4.50
CA SER A 130 -20.55 17.75 -3.90
C SER A 130 -20.25 16.35 -4.39
N CYS A 131 -20.12 16.16 -5.72
CA CYS A 131 -19.80 14.85 -6.32
C CYS A 131 -18.41 14.35 -5.89
N ALA A 132 -17.42 15.24 -5.86
CA ALA A 132 -16.07 14.92 -5.40
C ALA A 132 -16.04 14.49 -3.92
N ASN A 133 -16.84 15.13 -3.06
CA ASN A 133 -16.99 14.72 -1.67
C ASN A 133 -17.69 13.37 -1.54
N SER A 134 -18.82 13.17 -2.24
CA SER A 134 -19.56 11.92 -2.19
C SER A 134 -18.73 10.75 -2.69
N SER A 135 -18.03 10.91 -3.83
CA SER A 135 -17.14 9.87 -4.37
C SER A 135 -16.01 9.52 -3.39
N ALA A 136 -15.48 10.49 -2.65
CA ALA A 136 -14.45 10.25 -1.63
C ALA A 136 -14.98 9.39 -0.47
N TRP A 137 -16.18 9.67 0.02
CA TRP A 137 -16.84 8.85 1.04
C TRP A 137 -17.16 7.45 0.55
N ILE A 138 -17.65 7.31 -0.69
CA ILE A 138 -17.94 6.02 -1.30
C ILE A 138 -16.67 5.16 -1.36
N VAL A 139 -15.55 5.70 -1.83
CA VAL A 139 -14.26 5.00 -1.86
C VAL A 139 -13.86 4.52 -0.46
N LEU A 140 -13.97 5.38 0.55
CA LEU A 140 -13.60 5.02 1.91
C LEU A 140 -14.48 3.89 2.46
N ILE A 141 -15.79 4.02 2.32
CA ILE A 141 -16.78 3.04 2.83
C ILE A 141 -16.60 1.69 2.12
N ILE A 142 -16.51 1.67 0.78
CA ILE A 142 -16.33 0.44 0.02
C ILE A 142 -15.01 -0.24 0.41
N THR A 143 -13.92 0.52 0.48
CA THR A 143 -12.63 -0.03 0.86
C THR A 143 -12.67 -0.68 2.24
N LEU A 144 -13.24 0.00 3.23
CA LEU A 144 -13.34 -0.52 4.59
C LEU A 144 -14.27 -1.75 4.66
N ALA A 145 -15.41 -1.72 3.98
CA ALA A 145 -16.35 -2.83 3.96
C ALA A 145 -15.73 -4.09 3.34
N VAL A 146 -15.11 -3.96 2.16
CA VAL A 146 -14.46 -5.10 1.49
C VAL A 146 -13.27 -5.60 2.33
N THR A 147 -12.46 -4.69 2.90
CA THR A 147 -11.35 -5.09 3.78
C THR A 147 -11.85 -5.83 5.02
N ALA A 148 -12.96 -5.42 5.62
CA ALA A 148 -13.54 -6.10 6.78
C ALA A 148 -13.99 -7.53 6.43
N VAL A 149 -14.62 -7.72 5.28
CA VAL A 149 -15.01 -9.06 4.79
C VAL A 149 -13.76 -9.93 4.55
N MET A 150 -12.74 -9.39 3.89
CA MET A 150 -11.48 -10.13 3.65
C MET A 150 -10.75 -10.44 4.96
N ALA A 151 -10.72 -9.49 5.90
CA ALA A 151 -10.16 -9.71 7.23
C ALA A 151 -10.89 -10.85 7.93
N TYR A 152 -12.22 -10.84 7.92
CA TYR A 152 -13.01 -11.94 8.50
C TYR A 152 -12.59 -13.30 7.93
N LEU A 153 -12.44 -13.42 6.60
CA LEU A 153 -12.01 -14.66 5.95
C LEU A 153 -10.56 -15.07 6.28
N ILE A 154 -9.68 -14.11 6.53
CA ILE A 154 -8.27 -14.37 6.91
C ILE A 154 -8.17 -14.84 8.37
N TRP A 155 -9.03 -14.32 9.23
CA TRP A 155 -8.96 -14.57 10.67
C TRP A 155 -9.78 -15.77 11.13
N TYR A 156 -10.83 -16.13 10.39
CA TYR A 156 -11.71 -17.26 10.65
C TYR A 156 -11.27 -18.50 9.90
#